data_f922657636ed7d6c1630ab5bbd96b337
#
_entry.id   f922657636ed7d6c1630ab5bbd96b337
#
_cell.length_a   1.000
_cell.length_b   1.000
_cell.length_c   1.000
_cell.angle_alpha   90.00
_cell.angle_beta   90.00
_cell.angle_gamma   90.00
#
_symmetry.space_group_name_H-M   'P 1'
#
loop_
_entity.id
_entity.type
_entity.pdbx_description
1 polymer ?
#
loop_
_entity_poly.entity_id
_entity_poly.type
_entity_poly.pdbx_seq_one_letter_code
_entity_poly.pdbx_strand_id
1 'polypeptide(L)'
;MSMKKFSFGFGNGTMEMELPEERIIHEIEGRPATALADVPAAVQAALRNPIGSPPLVDVVRPGETVAIIVSDITRAWIKASQFLPTLLDELNAAGIPDKDIFIVISLGAHRPHTEEEDIQVCGASVCHVRSGVC
;
A
#
# COMPACT_ATOMS: atom_id res chain seq x y z
N MET A 1 -15.75 -28.12 32.15
CA MET A 1 -15.67 -27.61 30.77
C MET A 1 -14.34 -26.90 30.66
N SER A 2 -13.49 -27.31 29.73
CA SER A 2 -12.25 -26.59 29.43
C SER A 2 -12.58 -25.36 28.60
N MET A 3 -11.95 -24.22 28.94
CA MET A 3 -12.13 -22.96 28.27
C MET A 3 -10.82 -22.58 27.57
N LYS A 4 -10.90 -22.16 26.32
CA LYS A 4 -9.76 -21.64 25.56
C LYS A 4 -9.85 -20.15 25.45
N LYS A 5 -8.74 -19.47 25.75
CA LYS A 5 -8.61 -18.01 25.68
C LYS A 5 -8.04 -17.58 24.34
N PHE A 6 -8.68 -16.57 23.74
CA PHE A 6 -8.25 -15.93 22.51
C PHE A 6 -7.98 -14.46 22.79
N SER A 7 -6.95 -13.93 22.15
CA SER A 7 -6.60 -12.51 22.19
C SER A 7 -6.68 -11.94 20.77
N PHE A 8 -7.46 -10.89 20.60
CA PHE A 8 -7.68 -10.21 19.32
C PHE A 8 -7.20 -8.77 19.39
N GLY A 9 -6.61 -8.25 18.30
CA GLY A 9 -6.31 -6.84 18.18
C GLY A 9 -7.60 -6.02 18.18
N PHE A 10 -7.66 -4.96 19.01
CA PHE A 10 -8.78 -4.03 19.10
C PHE A 10 -8.30 -2.60 19.31
N GLY A 11 -8.44 -1.77 18.29
CA GLY A 11 -7.85 -0.43 18.29
C GLY A 11 -6.34 -0.49 18.49
N ASN A 12 -5.84 0.22 19.51
CA ASN A 12 -4.42 0.22 19.89
C ASN A 12 -4.08 -0.83 20.98
N GLY A 13 -5.00 -1.70 21.30
CA GLY A 13 -4.85 -2.71 22.34
C GLY A 13 -5.30 -4.09 21.91
N THR A 14 -5.63 -4.93 22.87
CA THR A 14 -6.16 -6.27 22.66
C THR A 14 -7.44 -6.48 23.44
N MET A 15 -8.32 -7.29 22.88
CA MET A 15 -9.51 -7.80 23.55
C MET A 15 -9.38 -9.32 23.72
N GLU A 16 -9.75 -9.80 24.90
CA GLU A 16 -9.70 -11.22 25.22
C GLU A 16 -11.11 -11.81 25.22
N MET A 17 -11.21 -13.06 24.77
CA MET A 17 -12.44 -13.83 24.80
C MET A 17 -12.14 -15.27 25.17
N GLU A 18 -12.99 -15.86 26.00
CA GLU A 18 -12.91 -17.27 26.37
C GLU A 18 -14.07 -18.05 25.74
N LEU A 19 -13.76 -19.17 25.12
CA LEU A 19 -14.75 -20.06 24.52
C LEU A 19 -14.59 -21.48 25.06
N PRO A 20 -15.71 -22.24 25.24
CA PRO A 20 -15.65 -23.67 25.53
C PRO A 20 -14.93 -24.39 24.38
N GLU A 21 -13.90 -25.19 24.70
CA GLU A 21 -13.11 -25.90 23.70
C GLU A 21 -13.97 -26.79 22.78
N GLU A 22 -15.01 -27.40 23.32
CA GLU A 22 -15.91 -28.26 22.58
C GLU A 22 -16.75 -27.52 21.51
N ARG A 23 -16.76 -26.18 21.54
CA ARG A 23 -17.44 -25.33 20.53
C ARG A 23 -16.52 -24.82 19.45
N ILE A 24 -15.20 -25.08 19.58
CA ILE A 24 -14.20 -24.66 18.60
C ILE A 24 -14.06 -25.78 17.56
N ILE A 25 -14.49 -25.52 16.34
CA ILE A 25 -14.42 -26.49 15.25
C ILE A 25 -13.05 -26.42 14.57
N HIS A 26 -12.56 -25.20 14.32
CA HIS A 26 -11.29 -24.94 13.67
C HIS A 26 -10.65 -23.66 14.20
N GLU A 27 -9.34 -23.65 14.30
CA GLU A 27 -8.51 -22.46 14.41
C GLU A 27 -7.81 -22.27 13.07
N ILE A 28 -8.03 -21.12 12.46
CA ILE A 28 -7.45 -20.81 11.16
C ILE A 28 -6.41 -19.72 11.37
N GLU A 29 -5.18 -20.06 11.12
CA GLU A 29 -4.05 -19.14 11.17
C GLU A 29 -3.49 -18.91 9.77
N GLY A 30 -3.05 -17.66 9.50
CA GLY A 30 -2.33 -17.35 8.28
C GLY A 30 -0.95 -18.04 8.26
N ARG A 31 -0.48 -18.42 7.08
CA ARG A 31 0.89 -18.90 6.95
C ARG A 31 1.85 -17.72 7.15
N PRO A 32 2.88 -17.84 7.98
CA PRO A 32 3.89 -16.82 8.12
C PRO A 32 4.58 -16.58 6.77
N ALA A 33 4.73 -15.32 6.40
CA ALA A 33 5.48 -14.91 5.22
C ALA A 33 6.74 -14.15 5.67
N THR A 34 7.83 -14.37 4.97
CA THR A 34 9.07 -13.62 5.20
C THR A 34 8.89 -12.21 4.64
N ALA A 35 9.19 -11.21 5.46
CA ALA A 35 9.19 -9.82 5.00
C ALA A 35 10.24 -9.62 3.90
N LEU A 36 9.93 -8.73 2.95
CA LEU A 36 10.89 -8.34 1.92
C LEU A 36 12.07 -7.61 2.58
N ALA A 37 13.29 -8.03 2.27
CA ALA A 37 14.50 -7.38 2.78
C ALA A 37 14.73 -6.02 2.10
N ASP A 38 14.35 -5.88 0.83
CA ASP A 38 14.49 -4.68 0.01
C ASP A 38 13.21 -4.46 -0.78
N VAL A 39 12.36 -3.56 -0.28
CA VAL A 39 11.07 -3.24 -0.91
C VAL A 39 11.27 -2.54 -2.27
N PRO A 40 12.13 -1.50 -2.40
CA PRO A 40 12.41 -0.88 -3.69
C PRO A 40 12.83 -1.86 -4.76
N ALA A 41 13.80 -2.74 -4.47
CA ALA A 41 14.26 -3.74 -5.43
C ALA A 41 13.15 -4.73 -5.83
N ALA A 42 12.31 -5.14 -4.89
CA ALA A 42 11.19 -6.03 -5.18
C ALA A 42 10.12 -5.35 -6.06
N VAL A 43 9.81 -4.08 -5.81
CA VAL A 43 8.90 -3.27 -6.63
C VAL A 43 9.45 -3.12 -8.05
N GLN A 44 10.71 -2.73 -8.17
CA GLN A 44 11.37 -2.59 -9.48
C GLN A 44 11.35 -3.90 -10.27
N ALA A 45 11.66 -5.03 -9.62
CA ALA A 45 11.60 -6.34 -10.25
C ALA A 45 10.19 -6.69 -10.75
N ALA A 46 9.15 -6.36 -9.96
CA ALA A 46 7.75 -6.59 -10.35
C ALA A 46 7.31 -5.71 -11.52
N LEU A 47 7.74 -4.45 -11.58
CA LEU A 47 7.43 -3.53 -12.67
C LEU A 47 8.12 -3.92 -13.99
N ARG A 48 9.30 -4.52 -13.90
CA ARG A 48 10.07 -4.99 -15.06
C ARG A 48 9.67 -6.38 -15.53
N ASN A 49 9.12 -7.22 -14.64
CA ASN A 49 8.69 -8.59 -14.93
C ASN A 49 7.26 -8.83 -14.42
N PRO A 50 6.26 -8.11 -14.93
CA PRO A 50 4.89 -8.24 -14.46
C PRO A 50 4.25 -9.56 -14.91
N ILE A 51 3.18 -9.96 -14.22
CA ILE A 51 2.41 -11.17 -14.55
C ILE A 51 1.32 -10.80 -15.57
N GLY A 52 1.37 -11.37 -16.75
CA GLY A 52 0.28 -11.25 -17.76
C GLY A 52 0.17 -9.88 -18.44
N SER A 53 1.19 -9.01 -18.30
CA SER A 53 1.26 -7.72 -18.99
C SER A 53 2.69 -7.43 -19.45
N PRO A 54 2.91 -6.48 -20.38
CA PRO A 54 4.25 -5.97 -20.68
C PRO A 54 4.85 -5.24 -19.48
N PRO A 55 6.20 -5.08 -19.41
CA PRO A 55 6.86 -4.20 -18.46
C PRO A 55 6.27 -2.78 -18.46
N LEU A 56 6.33 -2.07 -17.31
CA LEU A 56 5.77 -0.72 -17.20
C LEU A 56 6.32 0.23 -18.28
N VAL A 57 7.61 0.15 -18.56
CA VAL A 57 8.28 0.99 -19.59
C VAL A 57 7.71 0.78 -21.00
N ASP A 58 7.13 -0.37 -21.29
CA ASP A 58 6.51 -0.68 -22.59
C ASP A 58 5.02 -0.32 -22.63
N VAL A 59 4.42 0.01 -21.47
CA VAL A 59 3.01 0.39 -21.33
C VAL A 59 2.84 1.91 -21.48
N VAL A 60 3.75 2.69 -20.88
CA VAL A 60 3.68 4.17 -20.89
C VAL A 60 4.53 4.75 -22.02
N ARG A 61 4.18 5.97 -22.49
CA ARG A 61 4.91 6.68 -23.54
C ARG A 61 5.19 8.13 -23.11
N PRO A 62 6.36 8.68 -23.44
CA PRO A 62 6.65 10.11 -23.23
C PRO A 62 5.53 11.00 -23.78
N GLY A 63 5.10 11.98 -22.98
CA GLY A 63 4.00 12.89 -23.31
C GLY A 63 2.62 12.43 -22.86
N GLU A 64 2.49 11.23 -22.30
CA GLU A 64 1.25 10.78 -21.67
C GLU A 64 1.16 11.29 -20.22
N THR A 65 -0.07 11.35 -19.71
CA THR A 65 -0.39 11.65 -18.32
C THR A 65 -0.73 10.36 -17.60
N VAL A 66 -0.17 10.17 -16.40
CA VAL A 66 -0.39 8.98 -15.58
C VAL A 66 -1.13 9.36 -14.29
N ALA A 67 -2.22 8.66 -14.00
CA ALA A 67 -2.92 8.74 -12.73
C ALA A 67 -2.64 7.49 -11.90
N ILE A 68 -2.09 7.66 -10.68
CA ILE A 68 -1.84 6.59 -9.72
C ILE A 68 -2.93 6.68 -8.66
N ILE A 69 -3.79 5.66 -8.60
CA ILE A 69 -4.87 5.60 -7.61
C ILE A 69 -4.36 4.86 -6.37
N VAL A 70 -4.40 5.54 -5.22
CA VAL A 70 -4.02 4.97 -3.92
C VAL A 70 -5.22 4.92 -2.97
N SER A 71 -5.19 4.00 -2.02
CA SER A 71 -6.18 3.94 -0.96
C SER A 71 -5.97 5.07 0.04
N ASP A 72 -7.02 5.43 0.77
CA ASP A 72 -7.00 6.45 1.81
C ASP A 72 -6.32 5.98 3.12
N ILE A 73 -6.33 6.86 4.13
CA ILE A 73 -5.70 6.64 5.45
C ILE A 73 -6.21 5.40 6.16
N THR A 74 -7.44 4.96 5.92
CA THR A 74 -8.00 3.74 6.54
C THR A 74 -7.25 2.48 6.11
N ARG A 75 -6.47 2.57 5.03
CA ARG A 75 -5.61 1.50 4.51
C ARG A 75 -4.12 1.82 4.57
N ALA A 76 -3.70 2.73 5.45
CA ALA A 76 -2.29 3.10 5.62
C ALA A 76 -1.37 1.89 5.94
N TRP A 77 -1.94 0.79 6.47
CA TRP A 77 -1.23 -0.47 6.69
C TRP A 77 -0.67 -1.11 5.42
N ILE A 78 -1.17 -0.75 4.22
CA ILE A 78 -0.62 -1.17 2.91
C ILE A 78 0.79 -0.57 2.69
N LYS A 79 1.11 0.55 3.38
CA LYS A 79 2.40 1.25 3.31
C LYS A 79 2.76 1.69 1.88
N ALA A 80 1.83 2.36 1.20
CA ALA A 80 2.05 2.88 -0.15
C ALA A 80 3.31 3.78 -0.24
N SER A 81 3.63 4.51 0.82
CA SER A 81 4.85 5.32 0.94
C SER A 81 6.16 4.54 0.75
N GLN A 82 6.17 3.22 0.87
CA GLN A 82 7.36 2.39 0.68
C GLN A 82 7.59 2.00 -0.79
N PHE A 83 6.55 1.99 -1.62
CA PHE A 83 6.67 1.58 -3.03
C PHE A 83 6.41 2.70 -4.04
N LEU A 84 5.64 3.73 -3.67
CA LEU A 84 5.37 4.86 -4.56
C LEU A 84 6.64 5.55 -5.09
N PRO A 85 7.68 5.83 -4.28
CA PRO A 85 8.90 6.46 -4.79
C PRO A 85 9.53 5.65 -5.93
N THR A 86 9.64 4.34 -5.78
CA THR A 86 10.22 3.46 -6.83
C THR A 86 9.34 3.43 -8.08
N LEU A 87 8.01 3.41 -7.93
CA LEU A 87 7.09 3.48 -9.06
C LEU A 87 7.25 4.79 -9.84
N LEU A 88 7.37 5.93 -9.12
CA LEU A 88 7.58 7.23 -9.74
C LEU A 88 8.94 7.31 -10.47
N ASP A 89 10.00 6.76 -9.87
CA ASP A 89 11.32 6.71 -10.50
C ASP A 89 11.30 5.87 -11.79
N GLU A 90 10.60 4.74 -11.82
CA GLU A 90 10.46 3.94 -13.04
C GLU A 90 9.62 4.65 -14.11
N LEU A 91 8.57 5.40 -13.74
CA LEU A 91 7.81 6.25 -14.65
C LEU A 91 8.68 7.38 -15.21
N ASN A 92 9.46 8.06 -14.36
CA ASN A 92 10.39 9.10 -14.81
C ASN A 92 11.45 8.52 -15.77
N ALA A 93 11.99 7.34 -15.47
CA ALA A 93 12.94 6.65 -16.35
C ALA A 93 12.32 6.27 -17.70
N ALA A 94 11.02 6.01 -17.74
CA ALA A 94 10.25 5.76 -18.96
C ALA A 94 9.86 7.03 -19.72
N GLY A 95 10.25 8.23 -19.22
CA GLY A 95 10.03 9.51 -19.88
C GLY A 95 8.74 10.23 -19.48
N ILE A 96 8.09 9.85 -18.41
CA ILE A 96 6.95 10.55 -17.81
C ILE A 96 7.47 11.46 -16.70
N PRO A 97 7.52 12.79 -16.86
CA PRO A 97 7.97 13.71 -15.82
C PRO A 97 6.93 13.86 -14.71
N ASP A 98 7.36 14.24 -13.50
CA ASP A 98 6.49 14.38 -12.32
C ASP A 98 5.25 15.26 -12.58
N LYS A 99 5.38 16.32 -13.37
CA LYS A 99 4.27 17.21 -13.73
C LYS A 99 3.13 16.53 -14.49
N ASP A 100 3.40 15.39 -15.10
CA ASP A 100 2.44 14.60 -15.88
C ASP A 100 1.97 13.35 -15.09
N ILE A 101 2.34 13.26 -13.79
CA ILE A 101 1.91 12.19 -12.87
C ILE A 101 1.02 12.79 -11.80
N PHE A 102 -0.16 12.18 -11.58
CA PHE A 102 -1.12 12.58 -10.55
C PHE A 102 -1.37 11.41 -9.60
N ILE A 103 -1.33 11.67 -8.29
CA ILE A 103 -1.79 10.71 -7.28
C ILE A 103 -3.22 11.07 -6.91
N VAL A 104 -4.10 10.10 -7.04
CA VAL A 104 -5.52 10.22 -6.70
C VAL A 104 -5.79 9.37 -5.46
N ILE A 105 -6.09 10.03 -4.34
CA ILE A 105 -6.46 9.33 -3.11
C ILE A 105 -7.92 8.93 -3.19
N SER A 106 -8.18 7.62 -3.15
CA SER A 106 -9.53 7.05 -3.31
C SER A 106 -10.28 7.09 -1.99
N LEU A 107 -10.89 8.23 -1.66
CA LEU A 107 -11.60 8.46 -0.39
C LEU A 107 -12.91 7.70 -0.28
N GLY A 108 -13.58 7.41 -1.40
CA GLY A 108 -14.92 6.83 -1.39
C GLY A 108 -15.93 7.72 -0.66
N ALA A 109 -16.56 7.19 0.38
CA ALA A 109 -17.50 7.93 1.25
C ALA A 109 -16.81 8.53 2.50
N HIS A 110 -15.49 8.43 2.63
CA HIS A 110 -14.75 8.97 3.76
C HIS A 110 -14.55 10.48 3.61
N ARG A 111 -14.21 11.14 4.73
CA ARG A 111 -13.86 12.56 4.73
C ARG A 111 -12.56 12.81 3.96
N PRO A 112 -12.32 14.05 3.50
CA PRO A 112 -11.02 14.44 2.98
C PRO A 112 -9.90 14.21 4.01
N HIS A 113 -8.71 13.91 3.53
CA HIS A 113 -7.50 13.79 4.35
C HIS A 113 -7.04 15.14 4.89
N THR A 114 -6.23 15.10 5.94
CA THR A 114 -5.34 16.20 6.28
C THR A 114 -4.02 16.04 5.52
N GLU A 115 -3.20 17.09 5.49
CA GLU A 115 -1.88 17.07 4.86
C GLU A 115 -0.97 16.00 5.50
N GLU A 116 -1.06 15.82 6.83
CA GLU A 116 -0.31 14.79 7.54
C GLU A 116 -0.73 13.37 7.13
N GLU A 117 -2.02 13.17 6.85
CA GLU A 117 -2.55 11.90 6.37
C GLU A 117 -2.09 11.61 4.94
N ASP A 118 -2.02 12.62 4.08
CA ASP A 118 -1.46 12.49 2.73
C ASP A 118 0.01 12.07 2.79
N ILE A 119 0.79 12.73 3.66
CA ILE A 119 2.19 12.36 3.90
C ILE A 119 2.32 10.95 4.45
N GLN A 120 1.43 10.54 5.35
CA GLN A 120 1.43 9.19 5.91
C GLN A 120 1.14 8.12 4.84
N VAL A 121 0.22 8.39 3.93
CA VAL A 121 -0.17 7.47 2.85
C VAL A 121 0.87 7.45 1.74
N CYS A 122 1.24 8.61 1.20
CA CYS A 122 2.07 8.71 0.01
C CYS A 122 3.58 8.78 0.33
N GLY A 123 3.94 9.29 1.51
CA GLY A 123 5.31 9.55 1.93
C GLY A 123 5.75 10.99 1.70
N ALA A 124 6.56 11.53 2.62
CA ALA A 124 7.05 12.91 2.56
C ALA A 124 7.85 13.20 1.28
N SER A 125 8.66 12.24 0.80
CA SER A 125 9.42 12.39 -0.44
C SER A 125 8.55 12.54 -1.68
N VAL A 126 7.32 12.04 -1.64
CA VAL A 126 6.34 12.17 -2.73
C VAL A 126 5.61 13.50 -2.61
N CYS A 127 5.04 13.80 -1.44
CA CYS A 127 4.19 14.98 -1.24
C CYS A 127 4.97 16.31 -1.26
N HIS A 128 6.19 16.35 -0.69
CA HIS A 128 6.96 17.59 -0.58
C HIS A 128 7.92 17.86 -1.75
N VAL A 129 8.50 16.83 -2.33
CA VAL A 129 9.51 16.97 -3.40
C VAL A 129 8.88 16.95 -4.78
N ARG A 130 7.74 16.30 -4.92
CA ARG A 130 7.01 16.19 -6.19
C ARG A 130 5.68 16.96 -6.09
N SER A 131 5.80 18.27 -5.77
CA SER A 131 4.65 19.17 -5.65
C SER A 131 3.81 19.17 -6.94
N GLY A 132 2.54 18.80 -6.79
CA GLY A 132 1.60 18.62 -7.90
C GLY A 132 1.20 17.17 -8.13
N VAL A 133 1.78 16.23 -7.39
CA VAL A 133 1.52 14.79 -7.48
C VAL A 133 0.47 14.32 -6.44
N CYS A 134 0.23 15.09 -5.36
CA CYS A 134 -0.82 14.82 -4.37
C CYS A 134 -1.95 15.82 -4.49
#